data_808cbf6a9689f2348c81957a89ffcf5d
#
_entry.id   808cbf6a9689f2348c81957a89ffcf5d
#
_cell.length_a   1.000
_cell.length_b   1.000
_cell.length_c   1.000
_cell.angle_alpha   90.00
_cell.angle_beta   90.00
_cell.angle_gamma   90.00
#
_symmetry.space_group_name_H-M   'P 1'
#
loop_
_entity.id
_entity.type
_entity.pdbx_description
1 polymer ?
#
loop_
_entity_poly.entity_id
_entity_poly.type
_entity_poly.pdbx_seq_one_letter_code
_entity_poly.pdbx_strand_id
1 'polypeptide(L)'
;RSLVGSEMCIRDRDPTPIIPILENLKNDPARFVRLSVANNLNDIAKDNPEIVIDLAKKWKGESKEVDWIIKHGCRTLLKQGIPEVMELFGFDSIRNNISVEDFQISSPKVKVGDSLEFGFNLLNHSNKTIKIRLEYGIYYQKANGTLTKKVHKISEKEYAGNSTTRITRKHSFRVVTTRKFHLGLHQIAIIINGSEFEKYDFDLIG
;
A
#
# COMPACT_ATOMS: atom_id res chain seq x y z
N ARG A 1 -28.05 -16.16 20.60
CA ARG A 1 -27.96 -14.79 20.02
C ARG A 1 -26.50 -14.38 20.06
N SER A 2 -25.88 -14.28 18.89
CA SER A 2 -24.49 -13.83 18.76
C SER A 2 -24.43 -12.31 18.99
N LEU A 3 -23.86 -11.90 20.11
CA LEU A 3 -23.60 -10.48 20.44
C LEU A 3 -22.44 -9.87 19.63
N VAL A 4 -21.75 -10.68 18.83
CA VAL A 4 -20.54 -10.29 18.09
C VAL A 4 -20.83 -9.34 16.91
N GLY A 5 -22.04 -9.34 16.36
CA GLY A 5 -22.36 -8.52 15.18
C GLY A 5 -22.73 -7.07 15.45
N SER A 6 -23.32 -6.75 16.60
CA SER A 6 -23.84 -5.40 16.89
C SER A 6 -22.81 -4.47 17.52
N GLU A 7 -21.95 -4.96 18.39
CA GLU A 7 -20.91 -4.12 19.03
C GLU A 7 -19.75 -3.81 18.10
N MET A 8 -19.42 -4.69 17.15
CA MET A 8 -18.43 -4.42 16.12
C MET A 8 -18.90 -3.34 15.16
N CYS A 9 -20.18 -3.33 14.77
CA CYS A 9 -20.76 -2.28 13.92
C CYS A 9 -20.83 -0.90 14.59
N ILE A 10 -20.92 -0.82 15.92
CA ILE A 10 -20.95 0.47 16.64
C ILE A 10 -19.54 1.05 16.73
N ARG A 11 -18.52 0.25 17.00
CA ARG A 11 -17.11 0.66 17.02
C ARG A 11 -16.60 1.16 15.66
N ASP A 12 -17.10 0.56 14.58
CA ASP A 12 -16.72 0.93 13.21
C ASP A 12 -17.34 2.28 12.79
N ARG A 13 -18.45 2.69 13.41
CA ARG A 13 -19.13 3.95 13.11
C ARG A 13 -18.62 5.16 13.90
N ASP A 14 -18.21 4.96 15.14
CA ASP A 14 -17.64 6.02 15.99
C ASP A 14 -16.43 5.46 16.77
N PRO A 15 -15.21 5.71 16.31
CA PRO A 15 -14.01 5.27 16.99
C PRO A 15 -13.61 6.14 18.17
N THR A 16 -14.29 7.27 18.44
CA THR A 16 -13.93 8.24 19.49
C THR A 16 -13.71 7.59 20.86
N PRO A 17 -14.54 6.64 21.32
CA PRO A 17 -14.34 6.03 22.66
C PRO A 17 -13.07 5.20 22.81
N ILE A 18 -12.50 4.67 21.72
CA ILE A 18 -11.29 3.84 21.77
C ILE A 18 -10.00 4.68 21.71
N ILE A 19 -10.06 5.91 21.21
CA ILE A 19 -8.88 6.77 21.02
C ILE A 19 -8.09 6.98 22.32
N PRO A 20 -8.70 7.32 23.48
CA PRO A 20 -7.95 7.46 24.73
C PRO A 20 -7.23 6.18 25.15
N ILE A 21 -7.80 5.01 24.84
CA ILE A 21 -7.16 3.72 25.13
C ILE A 21 -5.94 3.54 24.24
N LEU A 22 -6.03 3.85 22.94
CA LEU A 22 -4.90 3.78 22.02
C LEU A 22 -3.79 4.77 22.40
N GLU A 23 -4.15 5.98 22.86
CA GLU A 23 -3.19 6.96 23.37
C GLU A 23 -2.43 6.45 24.60
N ASN A 24 -3.09 5.79 25.53
CA ASN A 24 -2.44 5.20 26.70
C ASN A 24 -1.52 4.03 26.34
N LEU A 25 -1.88 3.24 25.33
CA LEU A 25 -1.16 2.02 24.94
C LEU A 25 -0.05 2.25 23.90
N LYS A 26 0.01 3.42 23.26
CA LYS A 26 1.03 3.67 22.20
C LYS A 26 2.47 3.60 22.70
N ASN A 27 2.70 3.88 23.98
CA ASN A 27 4.02 3.86 24.62
C ASN A 27 4.26 2.58 25.45
N ASP A 28 3.42 1.56 25.33
CA ASP A 28 3.58 0.30 26.06
C ASP A 28 4.94 -0.35 25.70
N PRO A 29 5.69 -0.87 26.68
CA PRO A 29 6.99 -1.51 26.44
C PRO A 29 6.86 -2.77 25.57
N ALA A 30 5.72 -3.47 25.61
CA ALA A 30 5.50 -4.68 24.84
C ALA A 30 5.20 -4.37 23.37
N ARG A 31 6.05 -4.88 22.47
CA ARG A 31 5.83 -4.71 21.02
C ARG A 31 4.49 -5.25 20.55
N PHE A 32 3.98 -6.30 21.17
CA PHE A 32 2.69 -6.90 20.86
C PHE A 32 1.53 -5.91 21.08
N VAL A 33 1.55 -5.16 22.19
CA VAL A 33 0.55 -4.12 22.48
C VAL A 33 0.63 -3.00 21.45
N ARG A 34 1.84 -2.50 21.15
CA ARG A 34 2.05 -1.48 20.12
C ARG A 34 1.56 -1.92 18.73
N LEU A 35 1.75 -3.20 18.38
CA LEU A 35 1.21 -3.77 17.13
C LEU A 35 -0.31 -3.79 17.12
N SER A 36 -0.94 -4.08 18.26
CA SER A 36 -2.40 -4.02 18.39
C SER A 36 -2.94 -2.61 18.22
N VAL A 37 -2.27 -1.58 18.80
CA VAL A 37 -2.59 -0.17 18.55
C VAL A 37 -2.52 0.16 17.07
N ALA A 38 -1.43 -0.20 16.40
CA ALA A 38 -1.24 0.05 14.98
C ALA A 38 -2.29 -0.64 14.10
N ASN A 39 -2.70 -1.85 14.45
CA ASN A 39 -3.76 -2.57 13.73
C ASN A 39 -5.13 -1.91 13.93
N ASN A 40 -5.47 -1.49 15.16
CA ASN A 40 -6.69 -0.74 15.43
C ASN A 40 -6.75 0.55 14.62
N LEU A 41 -5.67 1.36 14.61
CA LEU A 41 -5.60 2.56 13.77
C LEU A 41 -5.84 2.24 12.30
N ASN A 42 -5.24 1.16 11.77
CA ASN A 42 -5.47 0.78 10.38
C ASN A 42 -6.90 0.31 10.09
N ASP A 43 -7.58 -0.28 11.05
CA ASP A 43 -8.96 -0.69 10.90
C ASP A 43 -9.89 0.54 10.97
N ILE A 44 -9.67 1.47 11.88
CA ILE A 44 -10.35 2.78 11.93
C ILE A 44 -10.15 3.55 10.62
N ALA A 45 -8.94 3.55 10.06
CA ALA A 45 -8.60 4.27 8.83
C ALA A 45 -9.42 3.85 7.58
N LYS A 46 -10.09 2.70 7.61
CA LYS A 46 -10.92 2.23 6.49
C LYS A 46 -12.22 3.01 6.38
N ASP A 47 -12.81 3.37 7.53
CA ASP A 47 -14.12 4.00 7.61
C ASP A 47 -14.02 5.47 8.09
N ASN A 48 -12.97 5.82 8.85
CA ASN A 48 -12.73 7.15 9.42
C ASN A 48 -11.26 7.58 9.16
N PRO A 49 -10.85 7.78 7.91
CA PRO A 49 -9.46 8.08 7.57
C PRO A 49 -8.96 9.40 8.17
N GLU A 50 -9.81 10.44 8.27
CA GLU A 50 -9.50 11.76 8.82
C GLU A 50 -9.05 11.67 10.29
N ILE A 51 -9.71 10.85 11.09
CA ILE A 51 -9.37 10.67 12.51
C ILE A 51 -7.95 10.09 12.65
N VAL A 52 -7.62 9.09 11.82
CA VAL A 52 -6.29 8.46 11.85
C VAL A 52 -5.21 9.41 11.32
N ILE A 53 -5.53 10.24 10.33
CA ILE A 53 -4.60 11.25 9.81
C ILE A 53 -4.28 12.28 10.89
N ASP A 54 -5.28 12.77 11.61
CA ASP A 54 -5.09 13.74 12.69
C ASP A 54 -4.30 13.15 13.85
N LEU A 55 -4.59 11.91 14.25
CA LEU A 55 -3.80 11.19 15.27
C LEU A 55 -2.35 10.98 14.81
N ALA A 56 -2.15 10.62 13.54
CA ALA A 56 -0.82 10.43 13.00
C ALA A 56 -0.01 11.72 12.99
N LYS A 57 -0.63 12.86 12.66
CA LYS A 57 0.01 14.19 12.75
C LYS A 57 0.36 14.55 14.20
N LYS A 58 -0.58 14.33 15.13
CA LYS A 58 -0.40 14.63 16.55
C LYS A 58 0.72 13.81 17.19
N TRP A 59 0.82 12.51 16.84
CA TRP A 59 1.77 11.61 17.48
C TRP A 59 3.14 11.54 16.79
N LYS A 60 3.26 12.04 15.56
CA LYS A 60 4.52 12.00 14.79
C LYS A 60 5.66 12.72 15.53
N GLY A 61 6.79 12.04 15.64
CA GLY A 61 8.01 12.57 16.29
C GLY A 61 8.06 12.38 17.81
N GLU A 62 7.04 11.77 18.43
CA GLU A 62 7.08 11.50 19.89
C GLU A 62 8.18 10.49 20.25
N SER A 63 8.28 9.40 19.48
CA SER A 63 9.35 8.40 19.61
C SER A 63 9.44 7.55 18.33
N LYS A 64 10.53 6.78 18.18
CA LYS A 64 10.70 5.85 17.03
C LYS A 64 9.61 4.77 17.02
N GLU A 65 9.19 4.31 18.19
CA GLU A 65 8.15 3.31 18.38
C GLU A 65 6.79 3.86 17.97
N VAL A 66 6.46 5.08 18.36
CA VAL A 66 5.22 5.76 17.98
C VAL A 66 5.20 6.07 16.49
N ASP A 67 6.31 6.55 15.92
CA ASP A 67 6.45 6.75 14.48
C ASP A 67 6.22 5.46 13.69
N TRP A 68 6.68 4.32 14.22
CA TRP A 68 6.40 3.01 13.63
C TRP A 68 4.91 2.65 13.73
N ILE A 69 4.25 2.91 14.87
CA ILE A 69 2.81 2.66 15.08
C ILE A 69 1.98 3.43 14.06
N ILE A 70 2.19 4.74 13.95
CA ILE A 70 1.39 5.57 13.02
C ILE A 70 1.63 5.18 11.57
N LYS A 71 2.88 4.88 11.19
CA LYS A 71 3.20 4.43 9.84
C LYS A 71 2.54 3.08 9.52
N HIS A 72 2.53 2.15 10.46
CA HIS A 72 1.86 0.86 10.31
C HIS A 72 0.34 1.02 10.30
N GLY A 73 -0.22 1.91 11.13
CA GLY A 73 -1.63 2.26 11.16
C GLY A 73 -2.11 2.89 9.86
N CYS A 74 -1.31 3.75 9.25
CA CYS A 74 -1.62 4.39 7.97
C CYS A 74 -1.33 3.52 6.73
N ARG A 75 -0.99 2.24 6.86
CA ARG A 75 -0.58 1.40 5.72
C ARG A 75 -1.64 1.27 4.63
N THR A 76 -2.93 1.30 4.98
CA THR A 76 -4.03 1.28 4.01
C THR A 76 -4.12 2.60 3.27
N LEU A 77 -4.05 3.74 3.97
CA LEU A 77 -4.07 5.09 3.39
C LEU A 77 -2.85 5.32 2.48
N LEU A 78 -1.67 4.84 2.88
CA LEU A 78 -0.46 4.86 2.04
C LEU A 78 -0.66 4.08 0.74
N LYS A 79 -1.32 2.91 0.76
CA LYS A 79 -1.64 2.13 -0.45
C LYS A 79 -2.70 2.79 -1.32
N GLN A 80 -3.58 3.57 -0.73
CA GLN A 80 -4.57 4.38 -1.45
C GLN A 80 -3.95 5.61 -2.09
N GLY A 81 -2.73 5.98 -1.67
CA GLY A 81 -2.03 7.15 -2.20
C GLY A 81 -2.61 8.47 -1.71
N ILE A 82 -3.16 8.50 -0.49
CA ILE A 82 -3.72 9.74 0.10
C ILE A 82 -2.61 10.79 0.20
N PRO A 83 -2.70 11.95 -0.51
CA PRO A 83 -1.61 12.91 -0.61
C PRO A 83 -1.11 13.40 0.73
N GLU A 84 -2.00 13.73 1.64
CA GLU A 84 -1.70 14.22 2.98
C GLU A 84 -0.92 13.20 3.82
N VAL A 85 -1.23 11.91 3.67
CA VAL A 85 -0.50 10.81 4.33
C VAL A 85 0.85 10.59 3.67
N MET A 86 0.93 10.72 2.33
CA MET A 86 2.21 10.64 1.62
C MET A 86 3.16 11.73 2.10
N GLU A 87 2.71 12.98 2.15
CA GLU A 87 3.49 14.12 2.64
C GLU A 87 3.92 13.93 4.10
N LEU A 88 3.01 13.47 4.97
CA LEU A 88 3.30 13.20 6.38
C LEU A 88 4.49 12.26 6.56
N PHE A 89 4.68 11.29 5.67
CA PHE A 89 5.80 10.34 5.70
C PHE A 89 6.97 10.72 4.78
N GLY A 90 6.96 11.93 4.20
CA GLY A 90 8.03 12.47 3.37
C GLY A 90 8.07 11.84 1.97
N PHE A 91 6.91 11.54 1.41
CA PHE A 91 6.74 11.10 0.03
C PHE A 91 6.09 12.22 -0.78
N ASP A 92 6.89 13.17 -1.20
CA ASP A 92 6.40 14.33 -1.94
C ASP A 92 5.83 13.95 -3.31
N SER A 93 5.03 14.85 -3.87
CA SER A 93 4.56 14.71 -5.24
C SER A 93 5.74 14.81 -6.21
N ILE A 94 5.95 13.76 -7.01
CA ILE A 94 7.15 13.60 -7.86
C ILE A 94 6.87 13.58 -9.35
N ARG A 95 5.63 13.89 -9.77
CA ARG A 95 5.16 13.70 -11.15
C ARG A 95 6.09 14.27 -12.24
N ASN A 96 6.84 15.35 -11.94
CA ASN A 96 7.70 16.01 -12.91
C ASN A 96 9.17 15.58 -12.85
N ASN A 97 9.57 14.84 -11.82
CA ASN A 97 10.97 14.52 -11.56
C ASN A 97 11.30 13.03 -11.70
N ILE A 98 10.28 12.19 -11.79
CA ILE A 98 10.45 10.74 -11.88
C ILE A 98 9.70 10.21 -13.08
N SER A 99 10.36 9.36 -13.87
CA SER A 99 9.73 8.59 -14.95
C SER A 99 9.93 7.09 -14.76
N VAL A 100 9.03 6.34 -15.39
CA VAL A 100 9.10 4.89 -15.56
C VAL A 100 9.29 4.63 -17.04
N GLU A 101 10.40 4.01 -17.41
CA GLU A 101 10.75 3.72 -18.81
C GLU A 101 11.03 2.23 -19.00
N ASP A 102 10.99 1.78 -20.23
CA ASP A 102 11.29 0.38 -20.63
C ASP A 102 10.52 -0.64 -19.79
N PHE A 103 9.24 -0.38 -19.54
CA PHE A 103 8.40 -1.35 -18.86
C PHE A 103 8.19 -2.58 -19.72
N GLN A 104 8.47 -3.75 -19.18
CA GLN A 104 8.36 -5.03 -19.86
C GLN A 104 7.77 -6.08 -18.92
N ILE A 105 6.95 -6.95 -19.47
CA ILE A 105 6.48 -8.19 -18.83
C ILE A 105 7.08 -9.38 -19.58
N SER A 106 7.37 -10.46 -18.86
CA SER A 106 7.99 -11.67 -19.43
C SER A 106 7.12 -12.36 -20.47
N SER A 107 5.80 -12.28 -20.29
CA SER A 107 4.81 -12.85 -21.21
C SER A 107 3.48 -12.12 -21.06
N PRO A 108 2.76 -11.85 -22.17
CA PRO A 108 1.39 -11.35 -22.12
C PRO A 108 0.38 -12.41 -21.63
N LYS A 109 0.80 -13.67 -21.47
CA LYS A 109 -0.02 -14.77 -20.94
C LYS A 109 0.70 -15.43 -19.77
N VAL A 110 0.03 -15.53 -18.64
CA VAL A 110 0.55 -16.13 -17.40
C VAL A 110 -0.36 -17.28 -17.00
N LYS A 111 0.22 -18.44 -16.73
CA LYS A 111 -0.56 -19.60 -16.27
C LYS A 111 -0.83 -19.50 -14.76
N VAL A 112 -2.04 -19.92 -14.33
CA VAL A 112 -2.34 -20.10 -12.90
C VAL A 112 -1.37 -21.10 -12.30
N GLY A 113 -0.72 -20.73 -11.22
CA GLY A 113 0.40 -21.48 -10.63
C GLY A 113 1.76 -20.85 -10.88
N ASP A 114 1.93 -20.13 -11.96
CA ASP A 114 3.18 -19.47 -12.35
C ASP A 114 3.32 -18.05 -11.77
N SER A 115 4.29 -17.32 -12.27
CA SER A 115 4.57 -15.93 -11.89
C SER A 115 4.65 -15.02 -13.11
N LEU A 116 4.07 -13.84 -13.00
CA LEU A 116 4.33 -12.72 -13.89
C LEU A 116 5.66 -12.08 -13.48
N GLU A 117 6.65 -12.13 -14.37
CA GLU A 117 7.88 -11.36 -14.20
C GLU A 117 7.75 -10.03 -14.95
N PHE A 118 8.20 -8.95 -14.34
CA PHE A 118 8.20 -7.63 -14.94
C PHE A 118 9.42 -6.81 -14.55
N GLY A 119 9.77 -5.87 -15.38
CA GLY A 119 10.88 -4.97 -15.13
C GLY A 119 10.70 -3.63 -15.82
N PHE A 120 11.36 -2.61 -15.28
CA PHE A 120 11.34 -1.24 -15.78
C PHE A 120 12.55 -0.47 -15.28
N ASN A 121 12.85 0.65 -15.90
CA ASN A 121 13.81 1.63 -15.45
C ASN A 121 13.08 2.74 -14.67
N LEU A 122 13.56 3.02 -13.47
CA LEU A 122 13.13 4.15 -12.66
C LEU A 122 14.17 5.26 -12.81
N LEU A 123 13.78 6.40 -13.35
CA LEU A 123 14.66 7.54 -13.58
C LEU A 123 14.31 8.67 -12.62
N ASN A 124 15.31 9.18 -11.93
CA ASN A 124 15.22 10.43 -11.16
C ASN A 124 15.91 11.54 -11.96
N HIS A 125 15.11 12.42 -12.58
CA HIS A 125 15.59 13.53 -13.40
C HIS A 125 16.00 14.77 -12.57
N SER A 126 15.67 14.79 -11.27
CA SER A 126 16.11 15.89 -10.42
C SER A 126 17.59 15.74 -10.05
N ASN A 127 18.22 16.84 -9.69
CA ASN A 127 19.59 16.82 -9.17
C ASN A 127 19.69 16.42 -7.67
N LYS A 128 18.55 16.12 -7.03
CA LYS A 128 18.46 15.80 -5.60
C LYS A 128 18.11 14.33 -5.40
N THR A 129 18.58 13.78 -4.30
CA THR A 129 18.10 12.50 -3.79
C THR A 129 16.64 12.62 -3.36
N ILE A 130 15.79 11.69 -3.84
CA ILE A 130 14.35 11.68 -3.55
C ILE A 130 14.01 10.38 -2.83
N LYS A 131 13.23 10.50 -1.76
CA LYS A 131 12.64 9.35 -1.08
C LYS A 131 11.43 8.85 -1.86
N ILE A 132 11.46 7.59 -2.27
CA ILE A 132 10.44 6.98 -3.10
C ILE A 132 9.84 5.77 -2.39
N ARG A 133 8.51 5.75 -2.31
CA ARG A 133 7.71 4.57 -2.05
C ARG A 133 7.28 3.99 -3.38
N LEU A 134 7.94 2.91 -3.78
CA LEU A 134 7.71 2.21 -5.03
C LEU A 134 6.80 1.01 -4.78
N GLU A 135 5.72 0.94 -5.52
CA GLU A 135 4.70 -0.10 -5.45
C GLU A 135 4.26 -0.51 -6.86
N TYR A 136 3.50 -1.59 -6.97
CA TYR A 136 2.79 -1.96 -8.18
C TYR A 136 1.36 -2.39 -7.84
N GLY A 137 0.44 -2.12 -8.73
CA GLY A 137 -0.94 -2.56 -8.66
C GLY A 137 -1.18 -3.73 -9.60
N ILE A 138 -1.79 -4.81 -9.10
CA ILE A 138 -2.38 -5.85 -9.96
C ILE A 138 -3.89 -5.66 -9.94
N TYR A 139 -4.47 -5.56 -11.12
CA TYR A 139 -5.90 -5.50 -11.35
C TYR A 139 -6.40 -6.92 -11.68
N TYR A 140 -7.04 -7.52 -10.71
CA TYR A 140 -7.55 -8.89 -10.82
C TYR A 140 -8.95 -8.89 -11.40
N GLN A 141 -9.19 -9.73 -12.40
CA GLN A 141 -10.52 -10.01 -12.90
C GLN A 141 -11.36 -10.72 -11.82
N LYS A 142 -12.60 -10.26 -11.66
CA LYS A 142 -13.62 -10.88 -10.83
C LYS A 142 -14.55 -11.76 -11.67
N ALA A 143 -15.39 -12.57 -11.00
CA ALA A 143 -16.38 -13.41 -11.66
C ALA A 143 -17.35 -12.65 -12.59
N ASN A 144 -17.63 -11.38 -12.28
CA ASN A 144 -18.49 -10.50 -13.08
C ASN A 144 -17.74 -9.72 -14.17
N GLY A 145 -16.47 -10.05 -14.45
CA GLY A 145 -15.65 -9.38 -15.45
C GLY A 145 -15.03 -8.04 -15.02
N THR A 146 -15.41 -7.48 -13.88
CA THR A 146 -14.81 -6.24 -13.39
C THR A 146 -13.40 -6.48 -12.83
N LEU A 147 -12.56 -5.43 -12.84
CA LEU A 147 -11.22 -5.49 -12.30
C LEU A 147 -11.15 -4.88 -10.90
N THR A 148 -10.40 -5.52 -10.01
CA THR A 148 -10.14 -5.01 -8.65
C THR A 148 -8.66 -4.88 -8.40
N LYS A 149 -8.21 -3.66 -8.08
CA LYS A 149 -6.81 -3.35 -7.81
C LYS A 149 -6.37 -3.86 -6.43
N LYS A 150 -5.19 -4.49 -6.39
CA LYS A 150 -4.45 -4.78 -5.16
C LYS A 150 -3.03 -4.26 -5.28
N VAL A 151 -2.64 -3.41 -4.32
CA VAL A 151 -1.33 -2.77 -4.29
C VAL A 151 -0.32 -3.59 -3.51
N HIS A 152 0.87 -3.75 -4.09
CA HIS A 152 1.99 -4.49 -3.55
C HIS A 152 3.23 -3.59 -3.47
N LYS A 153 3.90 -3.58 -2.31
CA LYS A 153 5.11 -2.78 -2.10
C LYS A 153 6.33 -3.45 -2.74
N ILE A 154 7.11 -2.67 -3.48
CA ILE A 154 8.42 -3.07 -4.02
C ILE A 154 9.53 -2.64 -3.07
N SER A 155 9.61 -1.34 -2.79
CA SER A 155 10.64 -0.75 -1.92
C SER A 155 10.19 0.59 -1.34
N GLU A 156 10.92 1.03 -0.34
CA GLU A 156 10.81 2.36 0.23
C GLU A 156 12.22 2.79 0.62
N LYS A 157 12.82 3.63 -0.19
CA LYS A 157 14.20 4.07 -0.03
C LYS A 157 14.46 5.37 -0.79
N GLU A 158 15.63 5.90 -0.61
CA GLU A 158 16.13 7.06 -1.35
C GLU A 158 16.74 6.62 -2.69
N TYR A 159 16.54 7.45 -3.71
CA TYR A 159 17.11 7.30 -5.04
C TYR A 159 17.90 8.57 -5.38
N ALA A 160 19.15 8.39 -5.76
CA ALA A 160 20.05 9.49 -6.07
C ALA A 160 19.52 10.36 -7.21
N GLY A 161 19.92 11.63 -7.20
CA GLY A 161 19.61 12.55 -8.31
C GLY A 161 20.30 12.13 -9.61
N ASN A 162 19.70 12.49 -10.75
CA ASN A 162 20.22 12.19 -12.09
C ASN A 162 20.60 10.71 -12.26
N SER A 163 19.78 9.80 -11.76
CA SER A 163 20.08 8.36 -11.75
C SER A 163 19.01 7.51 -12.41
N THR A 164 19.43 6.42 -13.01
CA THR A 164 18.58 5.37 -13.53
C THR A 164 18.78 4.11 -12.72
N THR A 165 17.70 3.49 -12.28
CA THR A 165 17.73 2.24 -11.51
C THR A 165 16.86 1.20 -12.20
N ARG A 166 17.45 0.07 -12.63
CA ARG A 166 16.70 -1.07 -13.14
C ARG A 166 16.01 -1.81 -12.00
N ILE A 167 14.71 -2.02 -12.15
CA ILE A 167 13.87 -2.75 -11.20
C ILE A 167 13.31 -3.99 -11.90
N THR A 168 13.43 -5.15 -11.27
CA THR A 168 12.81 -6.40 -11.71
C THR A 168 12.07 -7.04 -10.56
N ARG A 169 10.88 -7.59 -10.80
CA ARG A 169 10.03 -8.24 -9.79
C ARG A 169 9.27 -9.42 -10.40
N LYS A 170 8.82 -10.29 -9.50
CA LYS A 170 7.91 -11.40 -9.83
C LYS A 170 6.65 -11.28 -9.00
N HIS A 171 5.50 -11.46 -9.64
CA HIS A 171 4.21 -11.58 -8.97
C HIS A 171 3.66 -12.99 -9.15
N SER A 172 3.45 -13.70 -8.05
CA SER A 172 3.04 -15.10 -8.11
C SER A 172 1.51 -15.25 -8.18
N PHE A 173 1.04 -16.08 -9.12
CA PHE A 173 -0.34 -16.55 -9.23
C PHE A 173 -0.53 -17.96 -8.66
N ARG A 174 0.34 -18.35 -7.70
CA ARG A 174 0.21 -19.63 -7.01
C ARG A 174 -1.16 -19.77 -6.38
N VAL A 175 -1.79 -20.93 -6.59
CA VAL A 175 -3.06 -21.28 -5.97
C VAL A 175 -2.91 -21.34 -4.45
N VAL A 176 -3.74 -20.60 -3.75
CA VAL A 176 -3.86 -20.62 -2.29
C VAL A 176 -5.32 -20.78 -1.90
N THR A 177 -5.59 -21.47 -0.81
CA THR A 177 -6.96 -21.80 -0.36
C THR A 177 -7.87 -20.59 -0.16
N THR A 178 -7.28 -19.43 0.15
CA THR A 178 -8.01 -18.19 0.45
C THR A 178 -8.26 -17.30 -0.77
N ARG A 179 -7.82 -17.69 -1.98
CA ARG A 179 -7.99 -16.88 -3.19
C ARG A 179 -8.34 -17.75 -4.39
N LYS A 180 -9.45 -17.42 -5.04
CA LYS A 180 -9.79 -17.91 -6.38
C LYS A 180 -9.35 -16.90 -7.42
N PHE A 181 -8.57 -17.34 -8.42
CA PHE A 181 -8.26 -16.56 -9.59
C PHE A 181 -9.33 -16.80 -10.66
N HIS A 182 -9.74 -15.75 -11.36
CA HIS A 182 -10.59 -15.83 -12.54
C HIS A 182 -9.71 -15.63 -13.76
N LEU A 183 -9.90 -16.47 -14.78
CA LEU A 183 -9.13 -16.42 -16.02
C LEU A 183 -9.53 -15.21 -16.87
N GLY A 184 -8.65 -14.76 -17.75
CA GLY A 184 -8.85 -13.66 -18.68
C GLY A 184 -8.03 -12.42 -18.34
N LEU A 185 -8.52 -11.25 -18.74
CA LEU A 185 -7.80 -9.99 -18.67
C LEU A 185 -7.45 -9.55 -17.24
N HIS A 186 -6.17 -9.29 -17.05
CA HIS A 186 -5.61 -8.65 -15.87
C HIS A 186 -4.76 -7.46 -16.29
N GLN A 187 -4.45 -6.57 -15.36
CA GLN A 187 -3.56 -5.44 -15.62
C GLN A 187 -2.52 -5.30 -14.53
N ILE A 188 -1.37 -4.71 -14.89
CA ILE A 188 -0.33 -4.28 -13.97
C ILE A 188 -0.02 -2.81 -14.20
N ALA A 189 0.20 -2.05 -13.12
CA ALA A 189 0.66 -0.67 -13.18
C ALA A 189 1.73 -0.42 -12.12
N ILE A 190 2.68 0.46 -12.40
CA ILE A 190 3.65 0.93 -11.42
C ILE A 190 3.05 2.11 -10.66
N ILE A 191 3.29 2.16 -9.35
CA ILE A 191 2.80 3.21 -8.46
C ILE A 191 4.00 3.80 -7.72
N ILE A 192 4.16 5.10 -7.79
CA ILE A 192 5.25 5.85 -7.17
C ILE A 192 4.66 6.96 -6.31
N ASN A 193 4.95 6.96 -5.01
CA ASN A 193 4.40 7.91 -4.03
C ASN A 193 2.88 8.12 -4.21
N GLY A 194 2.13 7.00 -4.37
CA GLY A 194 0.68 7.01 -4.57
C GLY A 194 0.20 7.37 -5.98
N SER A 195 1.07 7.89 -6.85
CA SER A 195 0.74 8.20 -8.25
C SER A 195 0.88 6.96 -9.12
N GLU A 196 -0.18 6.60 -9.85
CA GLU A 196 -0.19 5.46 -10.77
C GLU A 196 0.28 5.91 -12.15
N PHE A 197 1.15 5.10 -12.75
CA PHE A 197 1.62 5.21 -14.12
C PHE A 197 0.78 4.37 -15.09
N GLU A 198 1.22 4.25 -16.32
CA GLU A 198 0.52 3.49 -17.36
C GLU A 198 0.20 2.05 -16.93
N LYS A 199 -0.95 1.53 -17.41
CA LYS A 199 -1.39 0.16 -17.19
C LYS A 199 -1.03 -0.71 -18.37
N TYR A 200 -0.57 -1.91 -18.08
CA TYR A 200 -0.21 -2.91 -19.07
C TYR A 200 -1.07 -4.16 -18.90
N ASP A 201 -1.64 -4.63 -19.99
CA ASP A 201 -2.53 -5.77 -20.01
C ASP A 201 -1.76 -7.10 -20.07
N PHE A 202 -2.30 -8.13 -19.44
CA PHE A 202 -1.89 -9.52 -19.58
C PHE A 202 -3.07 -10.45 -19.31
N ASP A 203 -3.04 -11.65 -19.90
CA ASP A 203 -4.05 -12.67 -19.69
C ASP A 203 -3.60 -13.70 -18.66
N LEU A 204 -4.45 -13.99 -17.69
CA LEU A 204 -4.29 -15.15 -16.82
C LEU A 204 -5.01 -16.34 -17.47
N ILE A 205 -4.26 -17.43 -17.70
CA ILE A 205 -4.74 -18.66 -18.35
C ILE A 205 -4.69 -19.87 -17.40
N GLY A 206 -5.47 -20.90 -17.68
CA GLY A 206 -5.54 -22.16 -16.88
C GLY A 206 -4.40 -23.13 -17.15
#